data_456fd04a7e8a20a8e2a76f6024bd7e23
#
_entry.id   456fd04a7e8a20a8e2a76f6024bd7e23
#
_cell.length_a   1.000
_cell.length_b   1.000
_cell.length_c   1.000
_cell.angle_alpha   90.00
_cell.angle_beta   90.00
_cell.angle_gamma   90.00
#
_symmetry.space_group_name_H-M   'P 1'
#
loop_
_entity.id
_entity.type
_entity.pdbx_description
1 polymer ?
#
loop_
_entity_poly.entity_id
_entity_poly.type
_entity_poly.pdbx_seq_one_letter_code
_entity_poly.pdbx_strand_id
1 'polypeptide(L)'
;LFCFFAEDVGLLPGRMFEGLVNNRKLTSDKLTGGLRNLFTVMRDGGLYGNDDIPWFNGGLFQKISIPSLSVMEMTELRNAASLNWSAIDVSIFGTLFERGLDPSKRSQLGAHYTDPATIGRIVEPVLARPLLQIWELLVPVLQALLAKSTKKGDKHYKAAQVKFIGWLDLLRDYRVLDPACGSGNFLFLGLKTLKDIEHKSHIEAATLGLEREADLVTGPHNMLGIELNEYAAELARVTVWIGELQWRLLHGYEFKTNPVLEPLDHIECRDALLAFLPGPIPASKLPLPQGEGRGEGSPIPVEAAWPKASVVIGNPPFLGDKKMRAELGDAYTEALRKVFAGRVPGGADLVTYWFEKARAQIENGGLRKAGLVSTNSIRGGKNRVVLDAISKSTRIYEAWSDEGWVNAGAAVRVSLVAFGNSMQSAVLN
;
A
#
# COMPACT_ATOMS: atom_id res chain seq x y z
N LEU A 1 2.56 18.87 -0.61
CA LEU A 1 3.72 17.99 -0.86
C LEU A 1 3.77 17.53 -2.30
N PHE A 2 2.70 16.86 -2.78
CA PHE A 2 2.65 16.38 -4.17
C PHE A 2 2.91 17.50 -5.20
N CYS A 3 2.34 18.71 -5.01
CA CYS A 3 2.56 19.83 -5.93
C CYS A 3 4.03 20.28 -5.98
N PHE A 4 4.72 20.35 -4.84
CA PHE A 4 6.16 20.63 -4.81
C PHE A 4 6.96 19.61 -5.61
N PHE A 5 6.69 18.33 -5.37
CA PHE A 5 7.31 17.26 -6.14
C PHE A 5 7.00 17.37 -7.64
N ALA A 6 5.71 17.56 -7.98
CA ALA A 6 5.27 17.62 -9.38
C ALA A 6 5.90 18.79 -10.16
N GLU A 7 6.14 19.93 -9.51
CA GLU A 7 6.87 21.06 -10.11
C GLU A 7 8.35 20.75 -10.32
N ASP A 8 8.99 20.18 -9.31
CA ASP A 8 10.43 19.90 -9.37
C ASP A 8 10.79 18.81 -10.38
N VAL A 9 9.86 17.90 -10.70
CA VAL A 9 10.03 16.88 -11.74
C VAL A 9 9.42 17.28 -13.10
N GLY A 10 8.86 18.49 -13.23
CA GLY A 10 8.32 19.02 -14.47
C GLY A 10 6.93 18.48 -14.87
N LEU A 11 6.21 17.82 -13.98
CA LEU A 11 4.83 17.37 -14.22
C LEU A 11 3.83 18.52 -14.12
N LEU A 12 4.09 19.49 -13.25
CA LEU A 12 3.33 20.72 -13.13
C LEU A 12 4.16 21.86 -13.74
N PRO A 13 3.72 22.47 -14.86
CA PRO A 13 4.52 23.46 -15.57
C PRO A 13 4.63 24.79 -14.82
N GLY A 14 5.60 25.63 -15.24
CA GLY A 14 5.66 27.04 -14.91
C GLY A 14 5.93 27.41 -13.45
N ARG A 15 6.27 26.46 -12.58
CA ARG A 15 6.43 26.69 -11.11
C ARG A 15 5.29 27.53 -10.52
N MET A 16 4.08 27.23 -10.93
CA MET A 16 2.89 28.01 -10.60
C MET A 16 2.44 27.85 -9.15
N PHE A 17 2.62 26.68 -8.56
CA PHE A 17 2.32 26.44 -7.15
C PHE A 17 3.32 27.19 -6.27
N GLU A 18 4.62 27.07 -6.56
CA GLU A 18 5.68 27.84 -5.89
C GLU A 18 5.46 29.34 -6.06
N GLY A 19 5.16 29.81 -7.28
CA GLY A 19 4.88 31.20 -7.58
C GLY A 19 3.68 31.75 -6.80
N LEU A 20 2.63 30.94 -6.63
CA LEU A 20 1.45 31.30 -5.85
C LEU A 20 1.80 31.39 -4.35
N VAL A 21 2.51 30.39 -3.81
CA VAL A 21 2.91 30.32 -2.40
C VAL A 21 3.90 31.44 -2.04
N ASN A 22 4.88 31.71 -2.89
CA ASN A 22 5.92 32.73 -2.66
C ASN A 22 5.44 34.17 -2.88
N ASN A 23 4.24 34.39 -3.41
CA ASN A 23 3.71 35.72 -3.63
C ASN A 23 3.35 36.39 -2.30
N ARG A 24 4.26 37.22 -1.79
CA ARG A 24 4.12 37.93 -0.51
C ARG A 24 3.01 39.00 -0.51
N LYS A 25 2.45 39.32 -1.69
CA LYS A 25 1.33 40.32 -1.80
C LYS A 25 -0.03 39.65 -1.55
N LEU A 26 -0.10 38.33 -1.50
CA LEU A 26 -1.35 37.63 -1.24
C LEU A 26 -1.63 37.57 0.26
N THR A 27 -2.85 37.91 0.62
CA THR A 27 -3.45 37.62 1.94
C THR A 27 -3.80 36.12 2.02
N SER A 28 -4.06 35.64 3.22
CA SER A 28 -4.51 34.24 3.45
C SER A 28 -5.68 33.84 2.54
N ASP A 29 -6.72 34.69 2.48
CA ASP A 29 -7.91 34.41 1.66
C ASP A 29 -7.59 34.32 0.15
N LYS A 30 -6.73 35.22 -0.34
CA LYS A 30 -6.33 35.24 -1.75
C LYS A 30 -5.46 34.03 -2.09
N LEU A 31 -4.55 33.65 -1.19
CA LEU A 31 -3.74 32.45 -1.36
C LEU A 31 -4.63 31.19 -1.37
N THR A 32 -5.52 31.06 -0.39
CA THR A 32 -6.49 29.95 -0.31
C THR A 32 -7.36 29.86 -1.57
N GLY A 33 -7.84 31.00 -2.07
CA GLY A 33 -8.60 31.07 -3.33
C GLY A 33 -7.78 30.64 -4.54
N GLY A 34 -6.52 31.08 -4.63
CA GLY A 34 -5.60 30.71 -5.70
C GLY A 34 -5.26 29.21 -5.68
N LEU A 35 -4.98 28.66 -4.51
CA LEU A 35 -4.74 27.21 -4.34
C LEU A 35 -5.97 26.38 -4.72
N ARG A 36 -7.17 26.81 -4.32
CA ARG A 36 -8.41 26.13 -4.70
C ARG A 36 -8.60 26.12 -6.21
N ASN A 37 -8.33 27.22 -6.88
CA ASN A 37 -8.42 27.31 -8.34
C ASN A 37 -7.39 26.36 -9.01
N LEU A 38 -6.13 26.41 -8.59
CA LEU A 38 -5.09 25.52 -9.11
C LEU A 38 -5.46 24.03 -8.94
N PHE A 39 -5.87 23.63 -7.74
CA PHE A 39 -6.25 22.24 -7.47
C PHE A 39 -7.50 21.80 -8.25
N THR A 40 -8.43 22.72 -8.53
CA THR A 40 -9.58 22.44 -9.39
C THR A 40 -9.13 22.17 -10.82
N VAL A 41 -8.20 22.97 -11.35
CA VAL A 41 -7.66 22.76 -12.69
C VAL A 41 -6.83 21.48 -12.75
N MET A 42 -6.05 21.16 -11.71
CA MET A 42 -5.33 19.88 -11.63
C MET A 42 -6.29 18.67 -11.60
N ARG A 43 -7.44 18.81 -10.93
CA ARG A 43 -8.47 17.78 -10.90
C ARG A 43 -9.13 17.53 -12.25
N ASP A 44 -9.43 18.61 -12.99
CA ASP A 44 -10.27 18.55 -14.20
C ASP A 44 -9.45 18.61 -15.50
N GLY A 45 -8.19 19.02 -15.41
CA GLY A 45 -7.37 19.42 -16.54
C GLY A 45 -7.75 20.81 -17.07
N GLY A 46 -6.90 21.43 -17.88
CA GLY A 46 -7.21 22.68 -18.57
C GLY A 46 -6.24 23.82 -18.29
N LEU A 47 -6.65 25.07 -18.58
CA LEU A 47 -5.79 26.24 -18.50
C LEU A 47 -5.75 26.84 -17.09
N TYR A 48 -4.54 27.10 -16.58
CA TYR A 48 -4.28 27.93 -15.42
C TYR A 48 -3.38 29.09 -15.84
N GLY A 49 -3.94 30.29 -15.91
CA GLY A 49 -3.27 31.40 -16.57
C GLY A 49 -3.09 31.12 -18.06
N ASN A 50 -1.84 31.04 -18.53
CA ASN A 50 -1.48 30.73 -19.93
C ASN A 50 -0.94 29.30 -20.11
N ASP A 51 -0.85 28.54 -19.02
CA ASP A 51 -0.26 27.21 -19.04
C ASP A 51 -1.35 26.14 -19.06
N ASP A 52 -1.15 25.11 -19.89
CA ASP A 52 -2.01 23.93 -19.93
C ASP A 52 -1.61 22.96 -18.84
N ILE A 53 -2.55 22.70 -17.92
CA ILE A 53 -2.36 21.80 -16.79
C ILE A 53 -2.86 20.40 -17.18
N PRO A 54 -2.00 19.38 -17.12
CA PRO A 54 -2.43 18.03 -17.38
C PRO A 54 -3.44 17.54 -16.35
N TRP A 55 -4.26 16.59 -16.75
CA TRP A 55 -5.26 15.99 -15.89
C TRP A 55 -4.65 15.04 -14.86
N PHE A 56 -4.69 15.43 -13.58
CA PHE A 56 -4.25 14.61 -12.45
C PHE A 56 -5.43 13.80 -11.90
N ASN A 57 -5.76 12.70 -12.53
CA ASN A 57 -6.95 11.87 -12.20
C ASN A 57 -6.73 10.91 -11.01
N GLY A 58 -5.88 11.23 -10.06
CA GLY A 58 -5.50 10.29 -8.99
C GLY A 58 -6.43 10.24 -7.76
N GLY A 59 -7.60 10.87 -7.79
CA GLY A 59 -8.44 10.99 -6.58
C GLY A 59 -7.93 12.05 -5.59
N LEU A 60 -6.63 12.37 -5.62
CA LEU A 60 -5.96 13.29 -4.68
C LEU A 60 -6.61 14.68 -4.62
N PHE A 61 -7.15 15.18 -5.73
CA PHE A 61 -7.81 16.49 -5.82
C PHE A 61 -9.34 16.40 -5.85
N GLN A 62 -9.92 15.22 -5.62
CA GLN A 62 -11.38 15.03 -5.71
C GLN A 62 -12.14 15.86 -4.67
N LYS A 63 -11.62 15.92 -3.44
CA LYS A 63 -12.16 16.72 -2.35
C LYS A 63 -11.18 17.84 -2.00
N ILE A 64 -11.45 19.05 -2.50
CA ILE A 64 -10.59 20.20 -2.28
C ILE A 64 -11.08 20.95 -1.04
N SER A 65 -10.34 20.85 0.06
CA SER A 65 -10.57 21.59 1.29
C SER A 65 -9.28 22.27 1.71
N ILE A 66 -9.26 23.61 1.67
CA ILE A 66 -8.08 24.40 2.01
C ILE A 66 -8.41 25.24 3.24
N PRO A 67 -7.72 25.01 4.37
CA PRO A 67 -7.90 25.79 5.58
C PRO A 67 -7.40 27.23 5.39
N SER A 68 -7.92 28.16 6.17
CA SER A 68 -7.33 29.50 6.28
C SER A 68 -5.96 29.38 6.95
N LEU A 69 -4.93 30.00 6.35
CA LEU A 69 -3.56 29.94 6.84
C LEU A 69 -3.23 31.20 7.64
N SER A 70 -2.65 31.04 8.81
CA SER A 70 -2.03 32.12 9.56
C SER A 70 -0.77 32.65 8.86
N VAL A 71 -0.27 33.80 9.27
CA VAL A 71 0.98 34.39 8.74
C VAL A 71 2.17 33.44 8.97
N MET A 72 2.19 32.73 10.11
CA MET A 72 3.24 31.79 10.43
C MET A 72 3.17 30.55 9.51
N GLU A 73 2.00 29.97 9.31
CA GLU A 73 1.80 28.83 8.42
C GLU A 73 2.10 29.16 6.95
N MET A 74 1.75 30.36 6.50
CA MET A 74 2.16 30.85 5.17
C MET A 74 3.68 30.98 5.05
N THR A 75 4.37 31.34 6.14
CA THR A 75 5.83 31.44 6.15
C THR A 75 6.46 30.04 6.06
N GLU A 76 5.95 29.09 6.83
CA GLU A 76 6.44 27.68 6.76
C GLU A 76 6.17 27.06 5.39
N LEU A 77 5.02 27.33 4.78
CA LEU A 77 4.71 26.86 3.43
C LEU A 77 5.70 27.44 2.39
N ARG A 78 6.11 28.72 2.53
CA ARG A 78 7.15 29.35 1.70
C ARG A 78 8.53 28.72 1.93
N ASN A 79 8.88 28.45 3.18
CA ASN A 79 10.12 27.76 3.51
C ASN A 79 10.16 26.37 2.84
N ALA A 80 9.05 25.63 2.89
CA ALA A 80 8.91 24.36 2.19
C ALA A 80 9.04 24.51 0.67
N ALA A 81 8.47 25.57 0.07
CA ALA A 81 8.56 25.85 -1.36
C ALA A 81 9.99 26.15 -1.85
N SER A 82 10.90 26.53 -0.97
CA SER A 82 12.32 26.78 -1.31
C SER A 82 13.20 25.53 -1.37
N LEU A 83 12.67 24.36 -0.97
CA LEU A 83 13.39 23.08 -0.97
C LEU A 83 13.25 22.38 -2.30
N ASN A 84 14.21 21.51 -2.64
CA ASN A 84 14.10 20.61 -3.78
C ASN A 84 13.42 19.30 -3.37
N TRP A 85 12.27 19.02 -3.96
CA TRP A 85 11.43 17.87 -3.64
C TRP A 85 11.58 16.71 -4.63
N SER A 86 12.34 16.87 -5.73
CA SER A 86 12.51 15.81 -6.75
C SER A 86 13.12 14.54 -6.18
N ALA A 87 14.02 14.67 -5.21
CA ALA A 87 14.72 13.56 -4.55
C ALA A 87 14.21 13.29 -3.12
N ILE A 88 12.94 13.66 -2.83
CA ILE A 88 12.36 13.39 -1.50
C ILE A 88 12.38 11.89 -1.19
N ASP A 89 12.81 11.54 0.01
CA ASP A 89 12.64 10.17 0.51
C ASP A 89 11.17 9.91 0.79
N VAL A 90 10.55 9.05 0.00
CA VAL A 90 9.12 8.72 0.07
C VAL A 90 8.74 8.17 1.45
N SER A 91 9.67 7.51 2.15
CA SER A 91 9.44 6.99 3.50
C SER A 91 9.16 8.07 4.55
N ILE A 92 9.52 9.34 4.27
CA ILE A 92 9.24 10.48 5.15
C ILE A 92 7.73 10.71 5.36
N PHE A 93 6.89 10.29 4.40
CA PHE A 93 5.43 10.43 4.53
C PHE A 93 4.89 9.64 5.72
N GLY A 94 5.48 8.48 6.03
CA GLY A 94 5.21 7.74 7.26
C GLY A 94 5.49 8.56 8.50
N THR A 95 6.65 9.21 8.54
CA THR A 95 7.06 10.07 9.65
C THR A 95 6.16 11.32 9.77
N LEU A 96 5.78 11.91 8.63
CA LEU A 96 4.86 13.06 8.62
C LEU A 96 3.47 12.68 9.14
N PHE A 97 2.96 11.52 8.74
CA PHE A 97 1.71 10.99 9.26
C PHE A 97 1.77 10.80 10.77
N GLU A 98 2.79 10.10 11.25
CA GLU A 98 2.98 9.82 12.66
C GLU A 98 3.08 11.10 13.50
N ARG A 99 3.83 12.11 13.03
CA ARG A 99 3.97 13.41 13.70
C ARG A 99 2.71 14.28 13.63
N GLY A 100 1.93 14.16 12.56
CA GLY A 100 0.67 14.89 12.37
C GLY A 100 -0.47 14.38 13.25
N LEU A 101 -0.37 13.15 13.78
CA LEU A 101 -1.37 12.59 14.67
C LEU A 101 -1.22 13.12 16.10
N ASP A 102 -2.36 13.30 16.77
CA ASP A 102 -2.41 13.52 18.21
C ASP A 102 -1.63 12.41 18.93
N PRO A 103 -0.66 12.73 19.81
CA PRO A 103 0.13 11.75 20.55
C PRO A 103 -0.71 10.69 21.27
N SER A 104 -1.91 11.06 21.77
CA SER A 104 -2.83 10.14 22.44
C SER A 104 -3.46 9.12 21.48
N LYS A 105 -3.56 9.44 20.18
CA LYS A 105 -4.16 8.58 19.15
C LYS A 105 -3.13 7.74 18.38
N ARG A 106 -1.84 8.04 18.48
CA ARG A 106 -0.78 7.31 17.77
C ARG A 106 -0.75 5.82 18.10
N SER A 107 -0.88 5.49 19.40
CA SER A 107 -0.90 4.10 19.86
C SER A 107 -2.17 3.35 19.44
N GLN A 108 -3.30 4.06 19.33
CA GLN A 108 -4.59 3.49 18.94
C GLN A 108 -4.63 3.10 17.47
N LEU A 109 -4.00 3.91 16.63
CA LEU A 109 -4.01 3.75 15.17
C LEU A 109 -2.88 2.83 14.66
N GLY A 110 -2.03 2.29 15.55
CA GLY A 110 -0.89 1.48 15.12
C GLY A 110 0.08 2.24 14.20
N ALA A 111 0.04 3.58 14.25
CA ALA A 111 0.82 4.46 13.39
C ALA A 111 2.31 4.43 13.80
N HIS A 112 2.99 3.37 13.36
CA HIS A 112 4.40 3.17 13.61
C HIS A 112 5.16 3.17 12.30
N TYR A 113 6.05 4.15 12.15
CA TYR A 113 6.97 4.17 11.01
C TYR A 113 7.81 2.90 10.98
N THR A 114 7.83 2.23 9.83
CA THR A 114 8.67 1.08 9.57
C THR A 114 9.81 1.51 8.65
N ASP A 115 11.04 1.34 9.07
CA ASP A 115 12.20 1.69 8.25
C ASP A 115 12.31 0.77 7.01
N PRO A 116 12.84 1.29 5.88
CA PRO A 116 12.91 0.55 4.62
C PRO A 116 13.73 -0.75 4.70
N ALA A 117 14.77 -0.81 5.56
CA ALA A 117 15.58 -2.02 5.69
C ALA A 117 14.79 -3.15 6.36
N THR A 118 14.00 -2.82 7.37
CA THR A 118 13.11 -3.79 8.03
C THR A 118 11.97 -4.23 7.10
N ILE A 119 11.38 -3.31 6.33
CA ILE A 119 10.39 -3.68 5.30
C ILE A 119 11.03 -4.64 4.28
N GLY A 120 12.26 -4.38 3.87
CA GLY A 120 13.01 -5.22 2.93
C GLY A 120 13.14 -6.67 3.39
N ARG A 121 13.28 -6.93 4.71
CA ARG A 121 13.31 -8.30 5.26
C ARG A 121 12.00 -9.06 5.07
N ILE A 122 10.87 -8.38 4.96
CA ILE A 122 9.57 -8.99 4.63
C ILE A 122 9.38 -9.11 3.13
N VAL A 123 9.68 -8.04 2.39
CA VAL A 123 9.47 -7.96 0.93
C VAL A 123 10.35 -8.98 0.21
N GLU A 124 11.58 -9.18 0.65
CA GLU A 124 12.53 -10.08 -0.01
C GLU A 124 12.00 -11.53 -0.05
N PRO A 125 11.70 -12.22 1.07
CA PRO A 125 11.27 -13.62 1.02
C PRO A 125 9.84 -13.83 0.51
N VAL A 126 8.98 -12.82 0.62
CA VAL A 126 7.57 -12.93 0.25
C VAL A 126 7.34 -12.59 -1.21
N LEU A 127 8.02 -11.58 -1.72
CA LEU A 127 7.81 -11.00 -3.04
C LEU A 127 9.02 -11.20 -3.97
N ALA A 128 10.22 -10.71 -3.60
CA ALA A 128 11.35 -10.65 -4.51
C ALA A 128 11.89 -12.03 -4.86
N ARG A 129 12.27 -12.81 -3.86
CA ARG A 129 12.89 -14.14 -4.04
C ARG A 129 12.03 -15.09 -4.86
N PRO A 130 10.71 -15.24 -4.61
CA PRO A 130 9.87 -16.12 -5.42
C PRO A 130 9.79 -15.71 -6.90
N LEU A 131 9.70 -14.43 -7.19
CA LEU A 131 9.63 -13.92 -8.56
C LEU A 131 10.98 -14.07 -9.27
N LEU A 132 12.09 -13.74 -8.60
CA LEU A 132 13.42 -13.92 -9.14
C LEU A 132 13.71 -15.39 -9.44
N GLN A 133 13.29 -16.32 -8.58
CA GLN A 133 13.41 -17.77 -8.86
C GLN A 133 12.64 -18.20 -10.11
N ILE A 134 11.43 -17.68 -10.33
CA ILE A 134 10.67 -17.97 -11.56
C ILE A 134 11.43 -17.42 -12.77
N TRP A 135 11.95 -16.20 -12.68
CA TRP A 135 12.74 -15.60 -13.74
C TRP A 135 14.02 -16.40 -14.03
N GLU A 136 14.77 -16.77 -13.01
CA GLU A 136 16.00 -17.58 -13.12
C GLU A 136 15.76 -18.94 -13.79
N LEU A 137 14.59 -19.56 -13.58
CA LEU A 137 14.19 -20.77 -14.28
C LEU A 137 13.78 -20.51 -15.74
N LEU A 138 13.29 -19.33 -16.05
CA LEU A 138 12.88 -18.97 -17.41
C LEU A 138 14.07 -18.60 -18.31
N VAL A 139 15.10 -17.96 -17.78
CA VAL A 139 16.28 -17.51 -18.55
C VAL A 139 16.92 -18.63 -19.38
N PRO A 140 17.24 -19.83 -18.85
CA PRO A 140 17.79 -20.92 -19.65
C PRO A 140 16.86 -21.39 -20.78
N VAL A 141 15.54 -21.32 -20.55
CA VAL A 141 14.55 -21.68 -21.59
C VAL A 141 14.59 -20.67 -22.74
N LEU A 142 14.68 -19.37 -22.44
CA LEU A 142 14.83 -18.32 -23.44
C LEU A 142 16.14 -18.48 -24.21
N GLN A 143 17.25 -18.71 -23.53
CA GLN A 143 18.56 -18.96 -24.12
C GLN A 143 18.52 -20.14 -25.09
N ALA A 144 17.95 -21.29 -24.68
CA ALA A 144 17.86 -22.48 -25.51
C ALA A 144 16.98 -22.28 -26.75
N LEU A 145 15.94 -21.47 -26.67
CA LEU A 145 15.09 -21.13 -27.81
C LEU A 145 15.82 -20.19 -28.77
N LEU A 146 16.43 -19.12 -28.24
CA LEU A 146 17.12 -18.12 -29.05
C LEU A 146 18.39 -18.66 -29.72
N ALA A 147 19.11 -19.60 -29.07
CA ALA A 147 20.24 -20.30 -29.68
C ALA A 147 19.83 -21.13 -30.91
N LYS A 148 18.58 -21.55 -31.04
CA LYS A 148 18.03 -22.25 -32.21
C LYS A 148 17.43 -21.29 -33.27
N SER A 149 17.29 -20.01 -32.93
CA SER A 149 16.79 -19.01 -33.86
C SER A 149 17.85 -18.62 -34.83
N THR A 150 17.52 -18.59 -36.12
CA THR A 150 18.44 -18.21 -37.21
C THR A 150 18.18 -16.78 -37.68
N LYS A 151 17.00 -16.24 -37.38
CA LYS A 151 16.61 -14.87 -37.71
C LYS A 151 15.50 -14.39 -36.82
N LYS A 152 15.47 -13.09 -36.58
CA LYS A 152 14.39 -12.41 -35.88
C LYS A 152 13.02 -12.76 -36.50
N GLY A 153 12.05 -13.14 -35.65
CA GLY A 153 10.71 -13.49 -36.08
C GLY A 153 10.49 -14.91 -36.58
N ASP A 154 11.51 -15.79 -36.56
CA ASP A 154 11.32 -17.20 -36.87
C ASP A 154 10.54 -17.93 -35.74
N LYS A 155 10.26 -19.23 -35.92
CA LYS A 155 9.45 -19.99 -34.96
C LYS A 155 10.07 -20.06 -33.56
N HIS A 156 11.40 -20.09 -33.46
CA HIS A 156 12.10 -20.18 -32.18
C HIS A 156 12.15 -18.82 -31.47
N TYR A 157 12.37 -17.73 -32.24
CA TYR A 157 12.28 -16.38 -31.73
C TYR A 157 10.86 -16.08 -31.17
N LYS A 158 9.81 -16.40 -31.96
CA LYS A 158 8.41 -16.23 -31.53
C LYS A 158 8.08 -17.05 -30.28
N ALA A 159 8.60 -18.29 -30.19
CA ALA A 159 8.42 -19.12 -28.99
C ALA A 159 9.09 -18.49 -27.76
N ALA A 160 10.28 -17.92 -27.87
CA ALA A 160 10.93 -17.18 -26.79
C ALA A 160 10.14 -15.92 -26.41
N GLN A 161 9.66 -15.18 -27.39
CA GLN A 161 8.85 -13.98 -27.18
C GLN A 161 7.55 -14.31 -26.42
N VAL A 162 6.83 -15.35 -26.80
CA VAL A 162 5.61 -15.82 -26.08
C VAL A 162 5.93 -16.16 -24.61
N LYS A 163 7.07 -16.82 -24.36
CA LYS A 163 7.49 -17.14 -22.98
C LYS A 163 7.79 -15.88 -22.17
N PHE A 164 8.45 -14.90 -22.77
CA PHE A 164 8.75 -13.61 -22.13
C PHE A 164 7.48 -12.80 -21.88
N ILE A 165 6.56 -12.74 -22.85
CA ILE A 165 5.24 -12.10 -22.66
C ILE A 165 4.48 -12.75 -21.51
N GLY A 166 4.47 -14.09 -21.42
CA GLY A 166 3.83 -14.79 -20.30
C GLY A 166 4.43 -14.43 -18.93
N TRP A 167 5.73 -14.14 -18.87
CA TRP A 167 6.38 -13.60 -17.69
C TRP A 167 5.89 -12.18 -17.37
N LEU A 168 5.81 -11.31 -18.37
CA LEU A 168 5.30 -9.94 -18.19
C LEU A 168 3.82 -9.95 -17.76
N ASP A 169 3.00 -10.84 -18.32
CA ASP A 169 1.60 -11.01 -17.90
C ASP A 169 1.50 -11.43 -16.43
N LEU A 170 2.38 -12.35 -15.99
CA LEU A 170 2.45 -12.72 -14.58
C LEU A 170 2.77 -11.52 -13.68
N LEU A 171 3.70 -10.66 -14.08
CA LEU A 171 4.03 -9.43 -13.33
C LEU A 171 2.88 -8.41 -13.37
N ARG A 172 2.24 -8.20 -14.53
CA ARG A 172 1.08 -7.33 -14.69
C ARG A 172 -0.04 -7.69 -13.74
N ASP A 173 -0.30 -8.99 -13.58
CA ASP A 173 -1.40 -9.52 -12.78
C ASP A 173 -1.03 -9.77 -11.31
N TYR A 174 0.23 -9.55 -10.95
CA TYR A 174 0.68 -9.76 -9.58
C TYR A 174 0.10 -8.68 -8.66
N ARG A 175 -0.50 -9.09 -7.55
CA ARG A 175 -1.12 -8.17 -6.58
C ARG A 175 -0.47 -8.34 -5.21
N VAL A 176 -0.03 -7.21 -4.66
CA VAL A 176 0.55 -7.10 -3.32
C VAL A 176 -0.44 -6.36 -2.44
N LEU A 177 -0.91 -6.99 -1.38
CA LEU A 177 -1.85 -6.40 -0.44
C LEU A 177 -1.14 -6.06 0.88
N ASP A 178 -1.33 -4.83 1.34
CA ASP A 178 -1.10 -4.43 2.73
C ASP A 178 -2.43 -4.10 3.40
N PRO A 179 -2.94 -4.98 4.27
CA PRO A 179 -4.26 -4.81 4.89
C PRO A 179 -4.27 -3.91 6.13
N ALA A 180 -3.20 -3.14 6.36
CA ALA A 180 -3.07 -2.10 7.37
C ALA A 180 -1.98 -1.12 6.90
N CYS A 181 -2.19 -0.54 5.70
CA CYS A 181 -1.09 0.04 4.93
C CYS A 181 -0.56 1.37 5.49
N GLY A 182 -1.25 2.00 6.45
CA GLY A 182 -0.82 3.28 7.00
C GLY A 182 -0.57 4.31 5.89
N SER A 183 0.59 4.92 5.90
CA SER A 183 1.05 5.86 4.86
C SER A 183 1.63 5.20 3.60
N GLY A 184 1.58 3.87 3.46
CA GLY A 184 1.93 3.15 2.23
C GLY A 184 3.38 2.71 2.07
N ASN A 185 4.20 2.72 3.11
CA ASN A 185 5.63 2.36 3.01
C ASN A 185 5.88 0.93 2.50
N PHE A 186 5.08 -0.06 2.94
CA PHE A 186 5.15 -1.43 2.43
C PHE A 186 4.72 -1.51 0.97
N LEU A 187 3.68 -0.77 0.59
CA LEU A 187 3.21 -0.71 -0.80
C LEU A 187 4.27 -0.07 -1.71
N PHE A 188 4.90 1.01 -1.26
CA PHE A 188 5.99 1.65 -1.99
C PHE A 188 7.17 0.71 -2.24
N LEU A 189 7.67 0.02 -1.20
CA LEU A 189 8.76 -0.94 -1.37
C LEU A 189 8.34 -2.15 -2.22
N GLY A 190 7.11 -2.61 -2.08
CA GLY A 190 6.55 -3.66 -2.93
C GLY A 190 6.52 -3.24 -4.41
N LEU A 191 6.05 -2.02 -4.70
CA LEU A 191 6.04 -1.46 -6.05
C LEU A 191 7.45 -1.36 -6.63
N LYS A 192 8.35 -0.73 -5.87
CA LYS A 192 9.76 -0.61 -6.29
C LYS A 192 10.37 -1.96 -6.61
N THR A 193 10.15 -2.96 -5.77
CA THR A 193 10.67 -4.32 -5.97
C THR A 193 10.12 -4.98 -7.24
N LEU A 194 8.81 -4.86 -7.53
CA LEU A 194 8.23 -5.39 -8.77
C LEU A 194 8.85 -4.72 -10.00
N LYS A 195 8.99 -3.40 -9.98
CA LYS A 195 9.58 -2.64 -11.08
C LYS A 195 11.05 -2.98 -11.29
N ASP A 196 11.83 -3.13 -10.22
CA ASP A 196 13.24 -3.53 -10.30
C ASP A 196 13.38 -4.93 -10.93
N ILE A 197 12.49 -5.88 -10.59
CA ILE A 197 12.46 -7.23 -11.17
C ILE A 197 12.10 -7.19 -12.65
N GLU A 198 11.07 -6.43 -13.02
CA GLU A 198 10.68 -6.27 -14.42
C GLU A 198 11.79 -5.63 -15.23
N HIS A 199 12.34 -4.51 -14.75
CA HIS A 199 13.43 -3.80 -15.41
C HIS A 199 14.66 -4.70 -15.63
N LYS A 200 15.06 -5.47 -14.61
CA LYS A 200 16.11 -6.48 -14.72
C LYS A 200 15.78 -7.49 -15.80
N SER A 201 14.55 -8.01 -15.83
CA SER A 201 14.15 -9.02 -16.81
C SER A 201 14.16 -8.48 -18.25
N HIS A 202 13.80 -7.21 -18.47
CA HIS A 202 13.92 -6.55 -19.77
C HIS A 202 15.37 -6.41 -20.22
N ILE A 203 16.28 -6.01 -19.31
CA ILE A 203 17.70 -5.89 -19.64
C ILE A 203 18.28 -7.26 -20.02
N GLU A 204 18.03 -8.29 -19.22
CA GLU A 204 18.52 -9.64 -19.47
C GLU A 204 17.93 -10.25 -20.75
N ALA A 205 16.61 -10.07 -21.01
CA ALA A 205 15.97 -10.52 -22.23
C ALA A 205 16.56 -9.82 -23.47
N ALA A 206 16.85 -8.52 -23.39
CA ALA A 206 17.49 -7.77 -24.46
C ALA A 206 18.91 -8.26 -24.75
N THR A 207 19.70 -8.62 -23.73
CA THR A 207 21.04 -9.21 -23.91
C THR A 207 20.98 -10.56 -24.61
N LEU A 208 19.87 -11.29 -24.50
CA LEU A 208 19.62 -12.54 -25.21
C LEU A 208 19.11 -12.34 -26.64
N GLY A 209 18.82 -11.11 -27.04
CA GLY A 209 18.36 -10.75 -28.39
C GLY A 209 16.83 -10.60 -28.55
N LEU A 210 16.06 -10.60 -27.47
CA LEU A 210 14.64 -10.23 -27.50
C LEU A 210 14.49 -8.70 -27.57
N GLU A 211 13.45 -8.24 -28.25
CA GLU A 211 13.10 -6.82 -28.24
C GLU A 211 12.60 -6.39 -26.86
N ARG A 212 13.02 -5.20 -26.45
CA ARG A 212 12.54 -4.58 -25.22
C ARG A 212 11.16 -3.96 -25.49
N GLU A 213 10.21 -4.21 -24.60
CA GLU A 213 8.95 -3.47 -24.59
C GLU A 213 9.18 -1.98 -24.29
N ALA A 214 8.35 -1.12 -24.86
CA ALA A 214 8.52 0.33 -24.75
C ALA A 214 8.23 0.86 -23.35
N ASP A 215 7.31 0.22 -22.60
CA ASP A 215 6.95 0.60 -21.25
C ASP A 215 6.85 -0.62 -20.33
N LEU A 216 6.81 -0.37 -19.02
CA LEU A 216 6.66 -1.40 -18.01
C LEU A 216 5.19 -1.80 -17.84
N VAL A 217 4.98 -3.08 -17.55
CA VAL A 217 3.65 -3.62 -17.23
C VAL A 217 3.31 -3.53 -15.75
N THR A 218 4.33 -3.37 -14.88
CA THR A 218 4.13 -3.14 -13.45
C THR A 218 3.91 -1.67 -13.13
N GLY A 219 3.10 -1.41 -12.15
CA GLY A 219 2.77 -0.05 -11.73
C GLY A 219 1.91 -0.02 -10.46
N PRO A 220 1.38 1.15 -10.10
CA PRO A 220 0.55 1.34 -8.92
C PRO A 220 -0.64 0.36 -8.81
N HIS A 221 -1.21 -0.09 -9.93
CA HIS A 221 -2.30 -1.07 -9.97
C HIS A 221 -1.96 -2.45 -9.35
N ASN A 222 -0.67 -2.75 -9.19
CA ASN A 222 -0.23 -3.97 -8.50
C ASN A 222 -0.38 -3.87 -6.98
N MET A 223 -0.51 -2.64 -6.42
CA MET A 223 -0.52 -2.38 -5.00
C MET A 223 -1.94 -2.23 -4.47
N LEU A 224 -2.35 -3.10 -3.56
CA LEU A 224 -3.65 -3.07 -2.89
C LEU A 224 -3.44 -2.67 -1.44
N GLY A 225 -4.25 -1.74 -0.92
CA GLY A 225 -4.16 -1.28 0.45
C GLY A 225 -5.50 -1.26 1.15
N ILE A 226 -5.51 -1.53 2.45
CA ILE A 226 -6.66 -1.26 3.32
C ILE A 226 -6.15 -0.47 4.51
N GLU A 227 -6.78 0.67 4.80
CA GLU A 227 -6.45 1.53 5.92
C GLU A 227 -7.73 2.09 6.55
N LEU A 228 -7.77 2.12 7.87
CA LEU A 228 -8.94 2.63 8.60
C LEU A 228 -8.96 4.17 8.66
N ASN A 229 -7.79 4.78 8.69
CA ASN A 229 -7.65 6.23 8.78
C ASN A 229 -7.65 6.87 7.39
N GLU A 230 -8.63 7.76 7.13
CA GLU A 230 -8.80 8.43 5.83
C GLU A 230 -7.55 9.21 5.43
N TYR A 231 -6.92 9.93 6.36
CA TYR A 231 -5.71 10.70 6.08
C TYR A 231 -4.50 9.81 5.73
N ALA A 232 -4.34 8.68 6.43
CA ALA A 232 -3.28 7.72 6.12
C ALA A 232 -3.50 7.06 4.75
N ALA A 233 -4.75 6.70 4.42
CA ALA A 233 -5.08 6.14 3.12
C ALA A 233 -4.75 7.12 1.97
N GLU A 234 -5.06 8.42 2.15
CA GLU A 234 -4.66 9.45 1.17
C GLU A 234 -3.14 9.59 1.06
N LEU A 235 -2.41 9.55 2.18
CA LEU A 235 -0.95 9.56 2.14
C LEU A 235 -0.39 8.32 1.45
N ALA A 236 -0.99 7.14 1.65
CA ALA A 236 -0.58 5.92 0.98
C ALA A 236 -0.69 6.05 -0.56
N ARG A 237 -1.77 6.66 -1.05
CA ARG A 237 -1.93 6.95 -2.48
C ARG A 237 -0.83 7.88 -3.00
N VAL A 238 -0.54 8.96 -2.27
CA VAL A 238 0.54 9.91 -2.62
C VAL A 238 1.91 9.20 -2.60
N THR A 239 2.16 8.38 -1.58
CA THR A 239 3.41 7.60 -1.43
C THR A 239 3.63 6.68 -2.63
N VAL A 240 2.61 5.92 -3.01
CA VAL A 240 2.68 5.01 -4.17
C VAL A 240 2.91 5.79 -5.47
N TRP A 241 2.21 6.93 -5.68
CA TRP A 241 2.38 7.76 -6.88
C TRP A 241 3.76 8.40 -6.97
N ILE A 242 4.23 9.03 -5.89
CA ILE A 242 5.58 9.63 -5.91
C ILE A 242 6.63 8.55 -6.11
N GLY A 243 6.47 7.38 -5.49
CA GLY A 243 7.35 6.24 -5.71
C GLY A 243 7.41 5.77 -7.16
N GLU A 244 6.26 5.67 -7.83
CA GLU A 244 6.17 5.35 -9.27
C GLU A 244 6.91 6.37 -10.12
N LEU A 245 6.62 7.65 -9.91
CA LEU A 245 7.19 8.74 -10.69
C LEU A 245 8.71 8.87 -10.49
N GLN A 246 9.19 8.78 -9.24
CA GLN A 246 10.62 8.78 -8.94
C GLN A 246 11.33 7.59 -9.56
N TRP A 247 10.73 6.41 -9.48
CA TRP A 247 11.33 5.22 -10.07
C TRP A 247 11.48 5.37 -11.59
N ARG A 248 10.43 5.88 -12.26
CA ARG A 248 10.49 6.16 -13.71
C ARG A 248 11.59 7.17 -14.06
N LEU A 249 11.66 8.26 -13.31
CA LEU A 249 12.67 9.31 -13.49
C LEU A 249 14.10 8.75 -13.38
N LEU A 250 14.36 7.96 -12.34
CA LEU A 250 15.68 7.38 -12.09
C LEU A 250 16.12 6.37 -13.15
N HIS A 251 15.18 5.71 -13.81
CA HIS A 251 15.47 4.67 -14.81
C HIS A 251 15.24 5.13 -16.25
N GLY A 252 14.97 6.42 -16.46
CA GLY A 252 14.81 7.02 -17.80
C GLY A 252 13.55 6.59 -18.54
N TYR A 253 12.49 6.24 -17.83
CA TYR A 253 11.16 6.01 -18.42
C TYR A 253 10.36 7.30 -18.44
N GLU A 254 9.60 7.50 -19.52
CA GLU A 254 8.71 8.64 -19.65
C GLU A 254 7.54 8.59 -18.67
N PHE A 255 7.05 9.76 -18.29
CA PHE A 255 5.82 9.88 -17.52
C PHE A 255 4.60 9.69 -18.43
N LYS A 256 3.54 9.08 -17.89
CA LYS A 256 2.23 9.16 -18.53
C LYS A 256 1.72 10.59 -18.44
N THR A 257 1.15 11.09 -19.53
CA THR A 257 0.74 12.50 -19.62
C THR A 257 -0.76 12.72 -19.59
N ASN A 258 -1.56 11.66 -19.83
CA ASN A 258 -3.02 11.81 -19.86
C ASN A 258 -3.73 10.47 -19.59
N PRO A 259 -4.22 10.24 -18.39
CA PRO A 259 -4.01 11.03 -17.18
C PRO A 259 -2.59 10.87 -16.62
N VAL A 260 -2.09 11.88 -15.92
CA VAL A 260 -0.80 11.80 -15.20
C VAL A 260 -0.86 10.77 -14.08
N LEU A 261 -1.98 10.77 -13.34
CA LEU A 261 -2.25 9.83 -12.26
C LEU A 261 -3.54 9.06 -12.58
N GLU A 262 -3.54 7.74 -12.31
CA GLU A 262 -4.75 6.92 -12.35
C GLU A 262 -5.35 6.83 -10.94
N PRO A 263 -6.66 6.70 -10.77
CA PRO A 263 -7.27 6.49 -9.46
C PRO A 263 -6.68 5.27 -8.76
N LEU A 264 -6.34 5.42 -7.48
CA LEU A 264 -5.88 4.31 -6.62
C LEU A 264 -7.02 3.85 -5.70
N ASP A 265 -8.20 3.57 -6.27
CA ASP A 265 -9.39 3.12 -5.53
C ASP A 265 -9.18 1.79 -4.83
N HIS A 266 -8.15 1.04 -5.23
CA HIS A 266 -7.71 -0.19 -4.60
C HIS A 266 -6.86 0.01 -3.32
N ILE A 267 -6.58 1.26 -2.94
CA ILE A 267 -6.20 1.65 -1.58
C ILE A 267 -7.48 2.14 -0.90
N GLU A 268 -8.13 1.22 -0.19
CA GLU A 268 -9.47 1.39 0.36
C GLU A 268 -9.42 1.94 1.78
N CYS A 269 -10.27 2.96 2.07
CA CYS A 269 -10.45 3.44 3.45
C CYS A 269 -11.59 2.68 4.12
N ARG A 270 -11.25 1.61 4.85
CA ARG A 270 -12.20 0.77 5.58
C ARG A 270 -11.52 -0.12 6.61
N ASP A 271 -12.32 -0.81 7.41
CA ASP A 271 -11.82 -1.84 8.31
C ASP A 271 -11.37 -3.10 7.53
N ALA A 272 -10.20 -3.63 7.90
CA ALA A 272 -9.63 -4.83 7.30
C ALA A 272 -10.14 -6.13 7.95
N LEU A 273 -10.72 -6.08 9.15
CA LEU A 273 -11.13 -7.25 9.93
C LEU A 273 -12.65 -7.43 9.95
N LEU A 274 -13.42 -6.35 10.12
CA LEU A 274 -14.87 -6.39 10.26
C LEU A 274 -15.56 -5.60 9.16
N ALA A 275 -16.71 -6.14 8.75
CA ALA A 275 -17.74 -5.45 7.98
C ALA A 275 -19.10 -5.65 8.68
N PHE A 276 -20.03 -4.77 8.40
CA PHE A 276 -21.36 -4.83 9.01
C PHE A 276 -22.41 -4.92 7.91
N LEU A 277 -23.17 -6.02 7.91
CA LEU A 277 -24.31 -6.20 7.02
C LEU A 277 -25.57 -5.62 7.65
N PRO A 278 -26.53 -5.09 6.86
CA PRO A 278 -27.83 -4.71 7.36
C PRO A 278 -28.49 -5.90 8.08
N GLY A 279 -28.88 -5.70 9.35
CA GLY A 279 -29.58 -6.73 10.08
C GLY A 279 -31.02 -6.94 9.60
N PRO A 280 -31.63 -8.11 9.83
CA PRO A 280 -33.04 -8.34 9.52
C PRO A 280 -33.91 -7.39 10.33
N ILE A 281 -34.88 -6.75 9.67
CA ILE A 281 -35.90 -5.93 10.35
C ILE A 281 -36.74 -6.88 11.21
N PRO A 282 -36.84 -6.69 12.54
CA PRO A 282 -37.67 -7.54 13.36
C PRO A 282 -39.11 -7.55 12.86
N ALA A 283 -39.72 -8.73 12.78
CA ALA A 283 -41.11 -8.89 12.32
C ALA A 283 -42.14 -8.04 13.08
N SER A 284 -41.82 -7.64 14.34
CA SER A 284 -42.60 -6.71 15.15
C SER A 284 -42.56 -5.26 14.69
N LYS A 285 -41.73 -4.91 13.70
CA LYS A 285 -41.59 -3.57 13.10
C LYS A 285 -42.06 -3.54 11.63
N LEU A 286 -42.88 -4.47 11.17
CA LEU A 286 -43.58 -4.40 9.87
C LEU A 286 -44.72 -3.36 9.93
N PRO A 287 -45.05 -2.68 8.84
CA PRO A 287 -45.29 -1.25 8.78
C PRO A 287 -46.56 -0.80 9.50
N LEU A 288 -46.41 0.20 10.35
CA LEU A 288 -47.45 1.17 10.65
C LEU A 288 -47.57 2.18 9.48
N PRO A 289 -48.75 2.77 9.23
CA PRO A 289 -48.97 3.62 8.06
C PRO A 289 -48.13 4.89 8.13
N GLN A 290 -47.45 5.16 7.02
CA GLN A 290 -46.79 6.42 6.60
C GLN A 290 -46.41 7.45 7.67
N GLY A 291 -45.14 7.54 7.99
CA GLY A 291 -44.59 8.73 8.64
C GLY A 291 -43.35 8.55 9.50
N GLU A 292 -43.01 7.39 9.97
CA GLU A 292 -41.83 7.20 10.84
C GLU A 292 -40.81 6.27 10.22
N GLY A 293 -39.54 6.69 10.29
CA GLY A 293 -38.42 6.05 9.62
C GLY A 293 -38.34 4.55 9.84
N ARG A 294 -38.03 3.80 8.78
CA ARG A 294 -37.75 2.36 8.79
C ARG A 294 -36.69 2.09 9.85
N GLY A 295 -37.06 1.45 10.94
CA GLY A 295 -36.12 1.01 11.96
C GLY A 295 -35.15 0.02 11.33
N GLU A 296 -33.90 0.43 11.10
CA GLU A 296 -32.84 -0.47 10.67
C GLU A 296 -32.63 -1.55 11.74
N GLY A 297 -32.58 -2.81 11.33
CA GLY A 297 -32.20 -3.92 12.21
C GLY A 297 -30.75 -3.71 12.68
N SER A 298 -30.42 -4.22 13.88
CA SER A 298 -29.05 -4.13 14.37
C SER A 298 -28.06 -4.73 13.40
N PRO A 299 -27.00 -4.01 13.00
CA PRO A 299 -26.04 -4.48 12.02
C PRO A 299 -25.35 -5.78 12.45
N ILE A 300 -25.21 -6.73 11.54
CA ILE A 300 -24.59 -8.03 11.80
C ILE A 300 -23.11 -7.94 11.44
N PRO A 301 -22.20 -8.14 12.42
CA PRO A 301 -20.78 -8.15 12.14
C PRO A 301 -20.38 -9.43 11.39
N VAL A 302 -19.62 -9.25 10.30
CA VAL A 302 -19.04 -10.32 9.48
C VAL A 302 -17.56 -10.05 9.27
N GLU A 303 -16.81 -11.07 8.86
CA GLU A 303 -15.42 -10.88 8.46
C GLU A 303 -15.35 -10.02 7.20
N ALA A 304 -14.54 -8.93 7.24
CA ALA A 304 -14.33 -8.07 6.09
C ALA A 304 -13.61 -8.82 4.97
N ALA A 305 -14.09 -8.75 3.74
CA ALA A 305 -13.42 -9.37 2.61
C ALA A 305 -12.11 -8.60 2.27
N TRP A 306 -11.01 -9.32 2.05
CA TRP A 306 -9.83 -8.75 1.41
C TRP A 306 -9.92 -8.90 -0.10
N PRO A 307 -9.37 -7.94 -0.87
CA PRO A 307 -9.29 -8.10 -2.31
C PRO A 307 -8.38 -9.29 -2.66
N LYS A 308 -8.61 -9.89 -3.83
CA LYS A 308 -7.77 -10.99 -4.31
C LYS A 308 -6.33 -10.51 -4.50
N ALA A 309 -5.39 -11.16 -3.84
CA ALA A 309 -3.97 -10.79 -3.87
C ALA A 309 -3.07 -12.01 -4.13
N SER A 310 -1.88 -11.76 -4.68
CA SER A 310 -0.84 -12.79 -4.83
C SER A 310 -0.13 -13.03 -3.51
N VAL A 311 0.18 -11.93 -2.80
CA VAL A 311 0.86 -11.94 -1.50
C VAL A 311 0.31 -10.85 -0.59
N VAL A 312 0.47 -11.07 0.72
CA VAL A 312 0.19 -10.06 1.77
C VAL A 312 1.51 -9.70 2.45
N ILE A 313 1.76 -8.40 2.59
CA ILE A 313 2.85 -7.86 3.40
C ILE A 313 2.28 -6.75 4.29
N GLY A 314 2.87 -6.49 5.44
CA GLY A 314 2.40 -5.36 6.25
C GLY A 314 2.84 -5.40 7.70
N ASN A 315 2.54 -4.29 8.38
CA ASN A 315 2.75 -4.09 9.80
C ASN A 315 1.43 -3.75 10.49
N PRO A 316 0.59 -4.76 10.79
CA PRO A 316 -0.69 -4.54 11.46
C PRO A 316 -0.55 -3.91 12.84
N PRO A 317 -1.58 -3.22 13.36
CA PRO A 317 -1.51 -2.53 14.64
C PRO A 317 -1.26 -3.46 15.83
N PHE A 318 -0.32 -3.05 16.71
CA PHE A 318 0.05 -3.78 17.93
C PHE A 318 -0.79 -3.31 19.11
N LEU A 319 -1.89 -3.97 19.37
CA LEU A 319 -2.74 -3.67 20.50
C LEU A 319 -2.96 -4.93 21.32
N GLY A 320 -2.47 -4.93 22.56
CA GLY A 320 -2.63 -6.04 23.48
C GLY A 320 -4.10 -6.20 23.94
N ASP A 321 -4.51 -7.42 24.18
CA ASP A 321 -5.90 -7.79 24.54
C ASP A 321 -6.52 -6.89 25.64
N LYS A 322 -5.76 -6.58 26.68
CA LYS A 322 -6.24 -5.75 27.79
C LYS A 322 -6.59 -4.32 27.38
N LYS A 323 -5.96 -3.81 26.32
CA LYS A 323 -6.19 -2.45 25.81
C LYS A 323 -7.28 -2.40 24.74
N MET A 324 -7.61 -3.54 24.11
CA MET A 324 -8.56 -3.58 22.99
C MET A 324 -9.93 -2.97 23.37
N ARG A 325 -10.47 -3.29 24.54
CA ARG A 325 -11.76 -2.74 24.99
C ARG A 325 -11.70 -1.23 25.22
N ALA A 326 -10.61 -0.76 25.82
CA ALA A 326 -10.44 0.67 26.09
C ALA A 326 -10.24 1.49 24.80
N GLU A 327 -9.52 0.95 23.83
CA GLU A 327 -9.13 1.66 22.62
C GLU A 327 -10.14 1.49 21.46
N LEU A 328 -10.70 0.28 21.28
CA LEU A 328 -11.64 -0.05 20.20
C LEU A 328 -13.10 -0.05 20.63
N GLY A 329 -13.36 -0.03 21.93
CA GLY A 329 -14.68 -0.17 22.52
C GLY A 329 -15.15 -1.63 22.67
N ASP A 330 -16.10 -1.83 23.60
CA ASP A 330 -16.64 -3.16 23.89
C ASP A 330 -17.37 -3.78 22.71
N ALA A 331 -18.21 -3.01 22.02
CA ALA A 331 -19.01 -3.49 20.90
C ALA A 331 -18.16 -4.04 19.76
N TYR A 332 -17.10 -3.32 19.37
CA TYR A 332 -16.16 -3.76 18.33
C TYR A 332 -15.40 -5.01 18.79
N THR A 333 -14.86 -5.00 20.00
CA THR A 333 -14.07 -6.11 20.54
C THR A 333 -14.88 -7.40 20.62
N GLU A 334 -16.14 -7.34 21.07
CA GLU A 334 -17.02 -8.51 21.12
C GLU A 334 -17.42 -8.98 19.71
N ALA A 335 -17.71 -8.06 18.79
CA ALA A 335 -17.98 -8.41 17.39
C ALA A 335 -16.78 -9.14 16.76
N LEU A 336 -15.59 -8.62 16.96
CA LEU A 336 -14.34 -9.21 16.45
C LEU A 336 -14.12 -10.62 17.00
N ARG A 337 -14.25 -10.79 18.31
CA ARG A 337 -14.12 -12.11 18.96
C ARG A 337 -15.19 -13.10 18.48
N LYS A 338 -16.42 -12.64 18.25
CA LYS A 338 -17.50 -13.47 17.71
C LYS A 338 -17.24 -13.94 16.29
N VAL A 339 -16.81 -13.03 15.42
CA VAL A 339 -16.53 -13.34 14.00
C VAL A 339 -15.35 -14.31 13.87
N PHE A 340 -14.34 -14.19 14.70
CA PHE A 340 -13.15 -15.04 14.67
C PHE A 340 -13.19 -16.18 15.72
N ALA A 341 -14.35 -16.48 16.28
CA ALA A 341 -14.51 -17.54 17.28
C ALA A 341 -13.99 -18.90 16.74
N GLY A 342 -13.26 -19.64 17.58
CA GLY A 342 -12.65 -20.91 17.19
C GLY A 342 -11.35 -20.80 16.38
N ARG A 343 -11.02 -19.62 15.83
CA ARG A 343 -9.80 -19.36 15.06
C ARG A 343 -8.77 -18.54 15.85
N VAL A 344 -9.20 -17.47 16.46
CA VAL A 344 -8.37 -16.64 17.34
C VAL A 344 -8.90 -16.76 18.77
N PRO A 345 -8.08 -17.19 19.75
CA PRO A 345 -8.54 -17.34 21.12
C PRO A 345 -8.86 -15.98 21.76
N GLY A 346 -9.92 -15.92 22.57
CA GLY A 346 -10.21 -14.76 23.38
C GLY A 346 -9.03 -14.42 24.30
N GLY A 347 -8.59 -13.16 24.30
CA GLY A 347 -7.41 -12.69 25.02
C GLY A 347 -6.11 -12.74 24.20
N ALA A 348 -6.18 -12.99 22.90
CA ALA A 348 -5.08 -12.76 21.97
C ALA A 348 -5.01 -11.28 21.56
N ASP A 349 -3.81 -10.81 21.24
CA ASP A 349 -3.56 -9.44 20.79
C ASP A 349 -4.17 -9.18 19.39
N LEU A 350 -4.52 -7.93 19.11
CA LEU A 350 -5.20 -7.53 17.88
C LEU A 350 -4.47 -7.98 16.61
N VAL A 351 -3.15 -7.88 16.58
CA VAL A 351 -2.33 -8.26 15.42
C VAL A 351 -2.56 -9.72 14.97
N THR A 352 -2.94 -10.61 15.87
CA THR A 352 -3.16 -12.03 15.57
C THR A 352 -4.31 -12.29 14.60
N TYR A 353 -5.27 -11.38 14.52
CA TYR A 353 -6.40 -11.48 13.60
C TYR A 353 -5.96 -11.34 12.13
N TRP A 354 -4.97 -10.48 11.83
CA TRP A 354 -4.37 -10.40 10.50
C TRP A 354 -3.60 -11.65 10.12
N PHE A 355 -2.85 -12.21 11.07
CA PHE A 355 -2.12 -13.48 10.86
C PHE A 355 -3.09 -14.61 10.55
N GLU A 356 -4.16 -14.76 11.34
CA GLU A 356 -5.17 -15.79 11.12
C GLU A 356 -5.89 -15.61 9.78
N LYS A 357 -6.23 -14.38 9.44
CA LYS A 357 -6.92 -14.08 8.18
C LYS A 357 -6.04 -14.39 6.97
N ALA A 358 -4.76 -14.03 7.00
CA ALA A 358 -3.80 -14.39 5.96
C ALA A 358 -3.62 -15.93 5.88
N ARG A 359 -3.50 -16.61 7.04
CA ARG A 359 -3.43 -18.08 7.09
C ARG A 359 -4.63 -18.72 6.40
N ALA A 360 -5.83 -18.31 6.75
CA ALA A 360 -7.06 -18.87 6.19
C ALA A 360 -7.13 -18.67 4.67
N GLN A 361 -6.70 -17.51 4.16
CA GLN A 361 -6.66 -17.26 2.72
C GLN A 361 -5.60 -18.10 2.00
N ILE A 362 -4.45 -18.37 2.63
CA ILE A 362 -3.43 -19.25 2.07
C ILE A 362 -3.96 -20.71 2.01
N GLU A 363 -4.59 -21.17 3.08
CA GLU A 363 -5.16 -22.51 3.16
C GLU A 363 -6.25 -22.74 2.09
N ASN A 364 -7.07 -21.72 1.85
CA ASN A 364 -8.13 -21.76 0.82
C ASN A 364 -7.62 -21.50 -0.61
N GLY A 365 -6.32 -21.32 -0.81
CA GLY A 365 -5.71 -21.09 -2.13
C GLY A 365 -5.93 -19.71 -2.72
N GLY A 366 -6.50 -18.76 -1.96
CA GLY A 366 -6.73 -17.37 -2.37
C GLY A 366 -5.49 -16.48 -2.27
N LEU A 367 -4.48 -16.92 -1.52
CA LEU A 367 -3.24 -16.21 -1.27
C LEU A 367 -2.07 -17.21 -1.35
N ARG A 368 -0.92 -16.78 -1.87
CA ARG A 368 0.27 -17.64 -1.97
C ARG A 368 1.15 -17.58 -0.72
N LYS A 369 1.44 -16.37 -0.25
CA LYS A 369 2.37 -16.10 0.84
C LYS A 369 1.94 -14.86 1.62
N ALA A 370 2.33 -14.80 2.89
CA ALA A 370 2.18 -13.62 3.73
C ALA A 370 3.46 -13.35 4.51
N GLY A 371 3.76 -12.07 4.72
CA GLY A 371 4.83 -11.60 5.59
C GLY A 371 4.31 -10.48 6.46
N LEU A 372 4.25 -10.69 7.76
CA LEU A 372 3.67 -9.74 8.70
C LEU A 372 4.60 -9.47 9.87
N VAL A 373 4.56 -8.23 10.33
CA VAL A 373 5.26 -7.78 11.54
C VAL A 373 4.34 -7.93 12.75
N SER A 374 4.89 -8.32 13.88
CA SER A 374 4.20 -8.39 15.15
C SER A 374 5.14 -8.04 16.30
N THR A 375 4.62 -7.79 17.48
CA THR A 375 5.45 -7.76 18.69
C THR A 375 5.91 -9.18 19.05
N ASN A 376 6.94 -9.29 19.88
CA ASN A 376 7.43 -10.58 20.37
C ASN A 376 6.37 -11.39 21.14
N SER A 377 5.26 -10.76 21.55
CA SER A 377 4.12 -11.43 22.19
C SER A 377 3.50 -12.53 21.31
N ILE A 378 3.68 -12.47 19.98
CA ILE A 378 3.18 -13.47 19.03
C ILE A 378 3.67 -14.89 19.36
N ARG A 379 4.84 -15.01 20.01
CA ARG A 379 5.49 -16.28 20.35
C ARG A 379 4.98 -16.92 21.63
N GLY A 380 4.14 -16.22 22.41
CA GLY A 380 3.73 -16.67 23.75
C GLY A 380 2.24 -16.61 24.01
N GLY A 381 1.82 -17.28 25.10
CA GLY A 381 0.46 -17.22 25.58
C GLY A 381 -0.60 -17.59 24.55
N LYS A 382 -1.69 -16.82 24.53
CA LYS A 382 -2.81 -17.03 23.60
C LYS A 382 -2.47 -16.66 22.16
N ASN A 383 -1.53 -15.75 21.92
CA ASN A 383 -1.08 -15.38 20.59
C ASN A 383 -0.39 -16.55 19.88
N ARG A 384 0.35 -17.37 20.62
CA ARG A 384 1.06 -18.53 20.09
C ARG A 384 0.13 -19.53 19.39
N VAL A 385 -1.12 -19.63 19.81
CA VAL A 385 -2.12 -20.53 19.20
C VAL A 385 -2.28 -20.23 17.70
N VAL A 386 -2.20 -18.96 17.31
CA VAL A 386 -2.30 -18.56 15.90
C VAL A 386 -1.04 -18.97 15.12
N LEU A 387 0.16 -18.81 15.68
CA LEU A 387 1.39 -19.32 15.05
C LEU A 387 1.37 -20.85 14.91
N ASP A 388 0.85 -21.55 15.92
CA ASP A 388 0.72 -23.02 15.85
C ASP A 388 -0.28 -23.44 14.76
N ALA A 389 -1.38 -22.69 14.57
CA ALA A 389 -2.31 -22.91 13.48
C ALA A 389 -1.65 -22.66 12.11
N ILE A 390 -0.86 -21.60 11.96
CA ILE A 390 -0.07 -21.33 10.76
C ILE A 390 0.88 -22.50 10.46
N SER A 391 1.61 -22.98 11.45
CA SER A 391 2.55 -24.08 11.29
C SER A 391 1.90 -25.42 10.94
N LYS A 392 0.61 -25.61 11.28
CA LYS A 392 -0.17 -26.82 10.96
C LYS A 392 -0.73 -26.82 9.56
N SER A 393 -1.27 -25.70 9.09
CA SER A 393 -1.97 -25.61 7.79
C SER A 393 -1.14 -24.99 6.68
N THR A 394 -0.09 -24.26 7.04
CA THR A 394 0.87 -23.62 6.12
C THR A 394 2.28 -23.87 6.63
N ARG A 395 3.27 -23.17 6.09
CA ARG A 395 4.65 -23.25 6.54
C ARG A 395 5.20 -21.87 6.84
N ILE A 396 5.77 -21.69 8.03
CA ILE A 396 6.67 -20.57 8.30
C ILE A 396 8.00 -20.95 7.65
N TYR A 397 8.42 -20.21 6.64
CA TYR A 397 9.65 -20.51 5.91
C TYR A 397 10.77 -19.53 6.23
N GLU A 398 10.45 -18.36 6.79
CA GLU A 398 11.45 -17.40 7.28
C GLU A 398 10.86 -16.58 8.43
N ALA A 399 11.66 -16.37 9.47
CA ALA A 399 11.25 -15.55 10.60
C ALA A 399 12.45 -14.92 11.29
N TRP A 400 12.29 -13.66 11.70
CA TRP A 400 13.23 -12.94 12.57
C TRP A 400 12.57 -12.71 13.90
N SER A 401 13.28 -13.01 14.96
CA SER A 401 12.77 -12.85 16.32
C SER A 401 13.60 -11.84 17.06
N ASP A 402 12.93 -11.05 17.89
CA ASP A 402 13.57 -10.14 18.83
C ASP A 402 14.35 -9.00 18.16
N GLU A 403 13.87 -8.53 17.01
CA GLU A 403 14.44 -7.40 16.31
C GLU A 403 14.16 -6.08 17.04
N GLY A 404 15.20 -5.24 17.14
CA GLY A 404 15.06 -3.90 17.67
C GLY A 404 14.23 -3.03 16.73
N TRP A 405 13.13 -2.51 17.24
CA TRP A 405 12.29 -1.58 16.51
C TRP A 405 12.47 -0.18 17.07
N VAL A 406 13.00 0.73 16.27
CA VAL A 406 13.14 2.12 16.67
C VAL A 406 11.82 2.83 16.39
N ASN A 407 11.05 3.05 17.45
CA ASN A 407 9.87 3.87 17.40
C ASN A 407 10.10 5.15 18.22
N ALA A 408 9.58 6.29 17.79
CA ALA A 408 9.78 7.61 18.38
C ALA A 408 9.77 7.58 19.94
N GLY A 409 10.89 7.23 20.55
CA GLY A 409 11.11 7.22 22.00
C GLY A 409 10.81 5.93 22.77
N ALA A 410 10.27 4.86 22.14
CA ALA A 410 10.08 3.56 22.80
C ALA A 410 10.80 2.45 22.03
N ALA A 411 11.70 1.74 22.69
CA ALA A 411 12.31 0.53 22.15
C ALA A 411 11.26 -0.61 22.21
N VAL A 412 10.61 -0.89 21.09
CA VAL A 412 9.74 -2.06 20.93
C VAL A 412 10.55 -3.16 20.27
N ARG A 413 10.36 -4.40 20.70
CA ARG A 413 10.96 -5.56 20.04
C ARG A 413 9.91 -6.32 19.25
N VAL A 414 10.22 -6.60 17.99
CA VAL A 414 9.30 -7.21 17.05
C VAL A 414 9.76 -8.58 16.55
N SER A 415 8.82 -9.31 16.01
CA SER A 415 9.05 -10.52 15.24
C SER A 415 8.48 -10.32 13.85
N LEU A 416 9.27 -10.66 12.82
CA LEU A 416 8.84 -10.69 11.45
C LEU A 416 8.59 -12.14 11.07
N VAL A 417 7.46 -12.45 10.46
CA VAL A 417 7.08 -13.84 10.15
C VAL A 417 6.60 -13.93 8.71
N ALA A 418 7.32 -14.70 7.91
CA ALA A 418 6.95 -15.03 6.54
C ALA A 418 6.47 -16.50 6.45
N PHE A 419 5.27 -16.70 5.91
CA PHE A 419 4.63 -18.00 5.83
C PHE A 419 3.81 -18.16 4.55
N GLY A 420 3.54 -19.40 4.16
CA GLY A 420 2.81 -19.71 2.94
C GLY A 420 2.89 -21.19 2.55
N ASN A 421 2.35 -21.53 1.38
CA ASN A 421 2.45 -22.87 0.80
C ASN A 421 3.80 -23.03 0.07
N SER A 422 4.91 -22.91 0.81
CA SER A 422 6.25 -23.01 0.22
C SER A 422 6.80 -24.42 0.32
N MET A 423 7.38 -24.92 -0.76
CA MET A 423 8.17 -26.16 -0.76
C MET A 423 9.63 -25.94 -0.31
N GLN A 424 10.01 -24.70 0.00
CA GLN A 424 11.37 -24.34 0.42
C GLN A 424 11.63 -24.67 1.89
N SER A 425 12.90 -24.94 2.21
CA SER A 425 13.35 -25.15 3.60
C SER A 425 13.14 -23.88 4.43
N ALA A 426 12.74 -24.02 5.69
CA ALA A 426 12.59 -22.89 6.59
C ALA A 426 13.95 -22.30 6.95
N VAL A 427 14.04 -20.96 6.96
CA VAL A 427 15.21 -20.20 7.44
C VAL A 427 14.77 -19.43 8.70
N LEU A 428 15.46 -19.67 9.79
CA LEU A 428 15.30 -18.95 11.06
C LEU A 428 16.56 -18.10 11.26
N ASN A 429 16.42 -16.79 11.36
CA ASN A 429 17.46 -15.81 11.61
C ASN A 429 17.27 -15.11 12.95
#